data_90bf35d5482547c2c83a730337a918aa
#
_entry.id   90bf35d5482547c2c83a730337a918aa
#
_cell.length_a   1.000
_cell.length_b   1.000
_cell.length_c   1.000
_cell.angle_alpha   90.00
_cell.angle_beta   90.00
_cell.angle_gamma   90.00
#
_symmetry.space_group_name_H-M   'P 1'
#
loop_
_entity.id
_entity.type
_entity.pdbx_description
1 polymer ?
#
loop_
_entity_poly.entity_id
_entity_poly.type
_entity_poly.pdbx_seq_one_letter_code
_entity_poly.pdbx_strand_id
1 'polypeptide(L)'
;MKYLSELMEDKQTLLFNKTKTFFAFSPEQLEKGKKKHNIKNTKLVSMGGGMICPKENAETLSEGLEKIYKDSILEDIKLHTINRIVLRELANYECFYTGDISDCVENLRDYPGISKKLIVKIFNKNYNKYNTY
;
A
#
# COMPACT_ATOMS: atom_id res chain seq x y z
N MET A 1 0.54 -13.54 9.71
CA MET A 1 0.75 -12.09 9.93
C MET A 1 0.40 -11.34 8.65
N LYS A 2 -0.51 -10.38 8.74
CA LYS A 2 -0.96 -9.64 7.56
C LYS A 2 0.05 -8.57 7.12
N TYR A 3 0.15 -8.38 5.81
CA TYR A 3 0.87 -7.24 5.23
C TYR A 3 0.02 -5.98 5.28
N LEU A 4 0.67 -4.83 5.13
CA LEU A 4 -0.03 -3.54 5.12
C LEU A 4 -1.11 -3.49 4.03
N SER A 5 -0.82 -4.01 2.84
CA SER A 5 -1.78 -4.05 1.73
C SER A 5 -3.07 -4.79 2.09
N GLU A 6 -2.96 -5.86 2.88
CA GLU A 6 -4.12 -6.62 3.33
C GLU A 6 -4.98 -5.84 4.33
N LEU A 7 -4.34 -5.03 5.19
CA LEU A 7 -5.05 -4.17 6.14
C LEU A 7 -5.78 -3.03 5.43
N MET A 8 -5.30 -2.61 4.26
CA MET A 8 -5.86 -1.51 3.49
C MET A 8 -6.99 -1.95 2.56
N GLU A 9 -7.00 -3.19 2.11
CA GLU A 9 -7.83 -3.69 1.00
C GLU A 9 -9.33 -3.39 1.16
N ASP A 10 -9.93 -3.76 2.27
CA ASP A 10 -11.36 -3.56 2.48
C ASP A 10 -11.74 -2.08 2.53
N LYS A 11 -10.89 -1.27 3.17
CA LYS A 11 -11.10 0.17 3.28
C LYS A 11 -11.00 0.84 1.91
N GLN A 12 -10.05 0.40 1.08
CA GLN A 12 -9.88 0.90 -0.29
C GLN A 12 -11.09 0.53 -1.15
N THR A 13 -11.58 -0.68 -1.04
CA THR A 13 -12.76 -1.13 -1.79
C THR A 13 -13.98 -0.27 -1.47
N LEU A 14 -14.23 0.02 -0.20
CA LEU A 14 -15.32 0.90 0.22
C LEU A 14 -15.15 2.30 -0.33
N LEU A 15 -13.95 2.84 -0.30
CA LEU A 15 -13.65 4.17 -0.85
C LEU A 15 -13.86 4.21 -2.35
N PHE A 16 -13.40 3.21 -3.09
CA PHE A 16 -13.58 3.13 -4.54
C PHE A 16 -15.06 3.09 -4.91
N ASN A 17 -15.86 2.31 -4.20
CA ASN A 17 -17.30 2.27 -4.43
C ASN A 17 -17.97 3.61 -4.15
N LYS A 18 -17.58 4.27 -3.07
CA LYS A 18 -18.12 5.59 -2.69
C LYS A 18 -17.77 6.67 -3.72
N THR A 19 -16.58 6.65 -4.26
CA THR A 19 -16.08 7.66 -5.21
C THR A 19 -16.31 7.31 -6.66
N LYS A 20 -16.94 6.17 -6.94
CA LYS A 20 -17.14 5.64 -8.28
C LYS A 20 -15.83 5.45 -9.03
N THR A 21 -14.83 4.98 -8.32
CA THR A 21 -13.49 4.73 -8.86
C THR A 21 -13.41 3.34 -9.46
N PHE A 22 -12.77 3.22 -10.61
CA PHE A 22 -12.52 1.95 -11.27
C PHE A 22 -11.17 1.99 -11.99
N PHE A 23 -10.71 0.82 -12.43
CA PHE A 23 -9.45 0.70 -13.15
C PHE A 23 -9.71 0.37 -14.61
N ALA A 24 -9.08 1.09 -15.52
CA ALA A 24 -9.21 0.88 -16.95
C ALA A 24 -7.86 1.10 -17.64
N PHE A 25 -7.47 0.11 -18.45
CA PHE A 25 -6.24 0.13 -19.24
C PHE A 25 -6.53 0.05 -20.74
N SER A 26 -7.80 0.07 -21.10
CA SER A 26 -8.27 0.03 -22.49
C SER A 26 -9.61 0.77 -22.63
N PRO A 27 -9.98 1.20 -23.87
CA PRO A 27 -11.29 1.81 -24.10
C PRO A 27 -12.46 0.93 -23.68
N GLU A 28 -12.35 -0.38 -23.85
CA GLU A 28 -13.39 -1.33 -23.46
C GLU A 28 -13.58 -1.36 -21.95
N GLN A 29 -12.48 -1.38 -21.19
CA GLN A 29 -12.53 -1.35 -19.73
C GLN A 29 -13.10 -0.02 -19.22
N LEU A 30 -12.79 1.08 -19.91
CA LEU A 30 -13.34 2.40 -19.59
C LEU A 30 -14.87 2.40 -19.69
N GLU A 31 -15.41 1.87 -20.80
CA GLU A 31 -16.84 1.79 -21.00
C GLU A 31 -17.53 0.87 -19.99
N LYS A 32 -16.92 -0.27 -19.67
CA LYS A 32 -17.43 -1.19 -18.64
C LYS A 32 -17.47 -0.51 -17.26
N GLY A 33 -16.43 0.24 -16.90
CA GLY A 33 -16.37 0.96 -15.64
C GLY A 33 -17.45 2.03 -15.54
N LYS A 34 -17.66 2.79 -16.60
CA LYS A 34 -18.74 3.79 -16.68
C LYS A 34 -20.12 3.16 -16.45
N LYS A 35 -20.38 2.03 -17.09
CA LYS A 35 -21.65 1.30 -16.94
C LYS A 35 -21.83 0.77 -15.53
N LYS A 36 -20.81 0.14 -14.98
CA LYS A 36 -20.83 -0.44 -13.63
C LYS A 36 -21.18 0.61 -12.58
N HIS A 37 -20.62 1.81 -12.69
CA HIS A 37 -20.82 2.90 -11.74
C HIS A 37 -21.91 3.89 -12.16
N ASN A 38 -22.61 3.58 -13.25
CA ASN A 38 -23.68 4.43 -13.80
C ASN A 38 -23.24 5.88 -14.00
N ILE A 39 -22.06 6.05 -14.58
CA ILE A 39 -21.48 7.37 -14.85
C ILE A 39 -21.93 7.84 -16.23
N LYS A 40 -22.63 8.97 -16.27
CA LYS A 40 -23.12 9.60 -17.50
C LYS A 40 -22.76 11.08 -17.47
N ASN A 41 -22.35 11.63 -18.60
CA ASN A 41 -22.14 13.07 -18.78
C ASN A 41 -21.24 13.72 -17.73
N THR A 42 -20.43 12.97 -17.04
CA THR A 42 -19.50 13.46 -16.02
C THR A 42 -18.09 13.37 -16.54
N LYS A 43 -17.31 14.42 -16.33
CA LYS A 43 -15.89 14.42 -16.69
C LYS A 43 -15.13 13.44 -15.79
N LEU A 44 -14.36 12.56 -16.42
CA LEU A 44 -13.49 11.60 -15.73
C LEU A 44 -12.07 12.12 -15.70
N VAL A 45 -11.35 11.77 -14.65
CA VAL A 45 -9.92 12.07 -14.51
C VAL A 45 -9.14 10.79 -14.21
N SER A 46 -7.90 10.74 -14.70
CA SER A 46 -6.96 9.67 -14.37
C SER A 46 -6.17 10.05 -13.13
N MET A 47 -6.15 9.15 -12.16
CA MET A 47 -5.41 9.33 -10.91
C MET A 47 -4.07 8.58 -10.91
N GLY A 48 -3.68 8.01 -12.05
CA GLY A 48 -2.47 7.21 -12.20
C GLY A 48 -2.72 5.72 -12.02
N GLY A 49 -1.84 4.89 -12.57
CA GLY A 49 -1.93 3.44 -12.44
C GLY A 49 -3.21 2.81 -12.98
N GLY A 50 -3.85 3.44 -13.96
CA GLY A 50 -5.13 2.99 -14.50
C GLY A 50 -6.35 3.38 -13.67
N MET A 51 -6.16 4.06 -12.54
CA MET A 51 -7.24 4.49 -11.66
C MET A 51 -7.98 5.68 -12.24
N ILE A 52 -9.30 5.55 -12.37
CA ILE A 52 -10.16 6.56 -12.97
C ILE A 52 -11.35 6.84 -12.07
N CYS A 53 -11.71 8.11 -11.92
CA CYS A 53 -12.90 8.50 -11.18
C CYS A 53 -13.51 9.77 -11.76
N PRO A 54 -14.79 10.08 -11.44
CA PRO A 54 -15.35 11.38 -11.77
C PRO A 54 -14.54 12.51 -11.16
N LYS A 55 -14.33 13.58 -11.92
CA LYS A 55 -13.54 14.74 -11.47
C LYS A 55 -14.01 15.28 -10.12
N GLU A 56 -15.32 15.31 -9.91
CA GLU A 56 -15.93 15.79 -8.67
C GLU A 56 -15.56 14.98 -7.43
N ASN A 57 -15.11 13.73 -7.62
CA ASN A 57 -14.73 12.80 -6.54
C ASN A 57 -13.20 12.66 -6.38
N ALA A 58 -12.41 13.33 -7.23
CA ALA A 58 -10.96 13.16 -7.24
C ALA A 58 -10.30 13.55 -5.92
N GLU A 59 -10.71 14.69 -5.33
CA GLU A 59 -10.16 15.14 -4.05
C GLU A 59 -10.53 14.18 -2.93
N THR A 60 -11.79 13.77 -2.85
CA THR A 60 -12.27 12.80 -1.86
C THR A 60 -11.50 11.48 -1.97
N LEU A 61 -11.24 11.01 -3.18
CA LEU A 61 -10.47 9.80 -3.42
C LEU A 61 -9.03 9.97 -2.93
N SER A 62 -8.36 11.06 -3.31
CA SER A 62 -6.97 11.31 -2.94
C SER A 62 -6.79 11.41 -1.43
N GLU A 63 -7.63 12.20 -0.77
CA GLU A 63 -7.61 12.36 0.70
C GLU A 63 -7.93 11.05 1.41
N GLY A 64 -8.91 10.31 0.89
CA GLY A 64 -9.31 9.02 1.44
C GLY A 64 -8.21 7.98 1.35
N LEU A 65 -7.51 7.90 0.22
CA LEU A 65 -6.37 6.98 0.06
C LEU A 65 -5.23 7.31 1.03
N GLU A 66 -4.92 8.59 1.20
CA GLU A 66 -3.89 9.03 2.14
C GLU A 66 -4.27 8.67 3.58
N LYS A 67 -5.51 8.91 3.97
CA LYS A 67 -6.00 8.58 5.30
C LYS A 67 -5.97 7.07 5.56
N ILE A 68 -6.40 6.27 4.60
CA ILE A 68 -6.36 4.80 4.70
C ILE A 68 -4.92 4.32 4.92
N TYR A 69 -3.99 4.86 4.18
CA TYR A 69 -2.57 4.51 4.29
C TYR A 69 -2.03 4.82 5.69
N LYS A 70 -2.25 6.04 6.17
CA LYS A 70 -1.79 6.48 7.50
C LYS A 70 -2.44 5.68 8.64
N ASP A 71 -3.76 5.50 8.58
CA ASP A 71 -4.50 4.75 9.60
C ASP A 71 -4.08 3.27 9.62
N SER A 72 -3.82 2.70 8.45
CA SER A 72 -3.41 1.30 8.34
C SER A 72 -1.99 1.06 8.87
N ILE A 73 -1.08 2.01 8.69
CA ILE A 73 0.25 1.97 9.31
C ILE A 73 0.12 1.92 10.85
N LEU A 74 -0.71 2.77 11.42
CA LEU A 74 -0.93 2.78 12.87
C LEU A 74 -1.57 1.49 13.36
N GLU A 75 -2.50 0.94 12.58
CA GLU A 75 -3.12 -0.36 12.89
C GLU A 75 -2.07 -1.48 12.84
N ASP A 76 -1.20 -1.47 11.85
CA ASP A 76 -0.13 -2.45 11.70
C ASP A 76 0.79 -2.44 12.93
N ILE A 77 1.21 -1.24 13.37
CA ILE A 77 2.04 -1.07 14.55
C ILE A 77 1.34 -1.59 15.81
N LYS A 78 0.03 -1.37 15.91
CA LYS A 78 -0.79 -1.82 17.04
C LYS A 78 -0.95 -3.34 17.07
N LEU A 79 -1.17 -3.96 15.92
CA LEU A 79 -1.36 -5.41 15.78
C LEU A 79 -0.06 -6.19 15.89
N HIS A 80 1.03 -5.59 15.43
CA HIS A 80 2.35 -6.22 15.37
C HIS A 80 3.38 -5.30 16.02
N THR A 81 4.42 -5.86 16.59
CA THR A 81 5.51 -5.02 17.13
C THR A 81 6.35 -4.46 15.98
N ILE A 82 7.02 -3.33 16.24
CA ILE A 82 7.95 -2.74 15.26
C ILE A 82 9.00 -3.77 14.81
N ASN A 83 9.55 -4.53 15.75
CA ASN A 83 10.54 -5.56 15.43
C ASN A 83 9.99 -6.61 14.45
N ARG A 84 8.75 -7.07 14.65
CA ARG A 84 8.11 -8.05 13.77
C ARG A 84 7.78 -7.48 12.41
N ILE A 85 7.39 -6.20 12.35
CA ILE A 85 7.12 -5.51 11.08
C ILE A 85 8.41 -5.43 10.25
N VAL A 86 9.52 -5.04 10.87
CA VAL A 86 10.82 -4.98 10.18
C VAL A 86 11.24 -6.36 9.67
N LEU A 87 11.12 -7.39 10.50
CA LEU A 87 11.43 -8.77 10.08
C LEU A 87 10.54 -9.24 8.94
N ARG A 88 9.25 -8.93 8.99
CA ARG A 88 8.30 -9.27 7.92
C ARG A 88 8.73 -8.66 6.58
N GLU A 89 9.09 -7.37 6.59
CA GLU A 89 9.48 -6.68 5.36
C GLU A 89 10.87 -7.08 4.87
N LEU A 90 11.80 -7.35 5.78
CA LEU A 90 13.10 -7.91 5.39
C LEU A 90 12.93 -9.26 4.68
N ALA A 91 12.05 -10.11 5.18
CA ALA A 91 11.74 -11.40 4.56
C ALA A 91 10.99 -11.23 3.24
N ASN A 92 10.00 -10.32 3.20
CA ASN A 92 9.20 -10.07 2.01
C ASN A 92 10.04 -9.62 0.80
N TYR A 93 11.08 -8.83 1.04
CA TYR A 93 11.98 -8.35 -0.01
C TYR A 93 13.26 -9.19 -0.15
N GLU A 94 13.28 -10.36 0.48
CA GLU A 94 14.40 -11.30 0.38
C GLU A 94 15.76 -10.69 0.78
N CYS A 95 15.74 -9.74 1.72
CA CYS A 95 16.93 -8.99 2.12
C CYS A 95 18.01 -9.90 2.73
N PHE A 96 17.62 -10.93 3.46
CA PHE A 96 18.57 -11.87 4.04
C PHE A 96 19.28 -12.73 2.99
N TYR A 97 18.64 -12.91 1.84
CA TYR A 97 19.20 -13.66 0.72
C TYR A 97 20.14 -12.78 -0.12
N THR A 98 19.70 -11.58 -0.47
CA THR A 98 20.44 -10.66 -1.36
C THR A 98 21.48 -9.82 -0.64
N GLY A 99 21.30 -9.56 0.65
CA GLY A 99 22.08 -8.61 1.41
C GLY A 99 21.69 -7.15 1.19
N ASP A 100 20.69 -6.89 0.33
CA ASP A 100 20.22 -5.54 0.00
C ASP A 100 18.94 -5.22 0.79
N ILE A 101 19.00 -4.18 1.63
CA ILE A 101 17.85 -3.76 2.45
C ILE A 101 17.11 -2.54 1.88
N SER A 102 17.48 -2.09 0.68
CA SER A 102 16.94 -0.84 0.10
C SER A 102 15.43 -0.83 0.01
N ASP A 103 14.82 -1.90 -0.47
CA ASP A 103 13.36 -1.98 -0.63
C ASP A 103 12.64 -1.98 0.71
N CYS A 104 13.22 -2.63 1.72
CA CYS A 104 12.66 -2.63 3.07
C CYS A 104 12.69 -1.21 3.67
N VAL A 105 13.82 -0.51 3.54
CA VAL A 105 13.98 0.87 4.02
C VAL A 105 12.96 1.78 3.35
N GLU A 106 12.83 1.69 2.04
CA GLU A 106 11.88 2.51 1.27
C GLU A 106 10.43 2.22 1.68
N ASN A 107 10.08 0.97 1.82
CA ASN A 107 8.71 0.57 2.14
C ASN A 107 8.29 0.94 3.57
N LEU A 108 9.22 1.04 4.49
CA LEU A 108 8.95 1.39 5.90
C LEU A 108 9.22 2.85 6.24
N ARG A 109 9.54 3.69 5.27
CA ARG A 109 9.91 5.09 5.49
C ARG A 109 8.86 5.91 6.24
N ASP A 110 7.58 5.60 6.06
CA ASP A 110 6.48 6.35 6.68
C ASP A 110 6.04 5.77 8.02
N TYR A 111 6.69 4.71 8.49
CA TYR A 111 6.37 4.12 9.79
C TYR A 111 7.03 4.91 10.92
N PRO A 112 6.26 5.50 11.83
CA PRO A 112 6.83 6.17 12.99
C PRO A 112 7.60 5.16 13.85
N GLY A 113 8.78 5.57 14.31
CA GLY A 113 9.64 4.73 15.15
C GLY A 113 10.50 3.72 14.39
N ILE A 114 10.44 3.68 13.08
CA ILE A 114 11.29 2.81 12.25
C ILE A 114 12.24 3.68 11.44
N SER A 115 13.52 3.59 11.76
CA SER A 115 14.60 4.28 11.05
C SER A 115 15.44 3.28 10.25
N LYS A 116 16.19 3.76 9.27
CA LYS A 116 17.18 2.94 8.56
C LYS A 116 18.16 2.28 9.54
N LYS A 117 18.60 3.02 10.55
CA LYS A 117 19.52 2.52 11.58
C LYS A 117 18.92 1.32 12.32
N LEU A 118 17.63 1.38 12.66
CA LEU A 118 16.94 0.29 13.32
C LEU A 118 16.84 -0.93 12.41
N ILE A 119 16.51 -0.71 11.13
CA ILE A 119 16.41 -1.79 10.13
C ILE A 119 17.76 -2.50 9.99
N VAL A 120 18.85 -1.75 9.87
CA VAL A 120 20.21 -2.31 9.80
C VAL A 120 20.53 -3.13 11.04
N LYS A 121 20.19 -2.63 12.22
CA LYS A 121 20.43 -3.32 13.49
C LYS A 121 19.68 -4.67 13.53
N ILE A 122 18.42 -4.67 13.16
CA ILE A 122 17.60 -5.89 13.15
C ILE A 122 18.09 -6.86 12.07
N PHE A 123 18.45 -6.35 10.89
CA PHE A 123 19.02 -7.16 9.82
C PHE A 123 20.30 -7.87 10.28
N ASN A 124 21.25 -7.13 10.85
CA ASN A 124 22.53 -7.70 11.29
C ASN A 124 22.34 -8.74 12.41
N LYS A 125 21.44 -8.47 13.34
CA LYS A 125 21.14 -9.38 14.44
C LYS A 125 20.58 -10.73 13.95
N ASN A 126 19.84 -10.73 12.84
CA ASN A 126 19.16 -11.92 12.35
C ASN A 126 19.81 -12.54 11.11
N TYR A 127 20.83 -11.92 10.56
CA TYR A 127 21.49 -12.34 9.32
C TYR A 127 21.93 -13.81 9.36
N ASN A 128 22.67 -14.20 10.39
CA ASN A 128 23.19 -15.57 10.51
C ASN A 128 22.08 -16.62 10.65
N LYS A 129 20.97 -16.26 11.30
CA LYS A 129 19.83 -17.15 11.49
C LYS A 129 19.20 -17.55 10.15
N TYR A 130 19.17 -16.64 9.18
CA TYR A 130 18.52 -16.87 7.88
C TYR A 130 19.47 -17.34 6.80
N ASN A 131 20.79 -17.20 6.99
CA ASN A 131 21.79 -17.54 5.98
C ASN A 131 22.77 -18.64 6.41
N THR A 132 22.45 -19.36 7.48
CA THR A 132 23.27 -20.48 7.96
C THR A 132 22.76 -21.79 7.37
N TYR A 133 23.54 -22.38 6.51
CA TYR A 133 23.25 -23.68 5.90
C TYR A 133 24.46 -24.56 5.98
#